data_ec0b528c0ec5d710c2edbb4bbaf2ecbc
#
_entry.id   ec0b528c0ec5d710c2edbb4bbaf2ecbc
#
_cell.length_a   1.000
_cell.length_b   1.000
_cell.length_c   1.000
_cell.angle_alpha   90.00
_cell.angle_beta   90.00
_cell.angle_gamma   90.00
#
_symmetry.space_group_name_H-M   'P 1'
#
loop_
_entity.id
_entity.type
_entity.pdbx_description
1 polymer ?
#
loop_
_entity_poly.entity_id
_entity_poly.type
_entity_poly.pdbx_seq_one_letter_code
_entity_poly.pdbx_strand_id
1 'polypeptide(L)'
;MTGKPIDALAGVEMEVTIEVGRTRLPVGELLQLQPGQVVELDREVGAPLDMFINGTLLARGEIVIIDDQFGFRVTSVVSSD
;
A
#
# COMPACT_ATOMS: atom_id res chain seq x y z
N MET A 1 6.28 -7.60 32.55
CA MET A 1 6.31 -8.10 31.18
C MET A 1 7.45 -7.58 30.36
N THR A 2 8.40 -7.11 31.00
CA THR A 2 9.61 -6.71 30.29
C THR A 2 10.21 -7.95 29.63
N GLY A 3 11.01 -7.73 28.64
CA GLY A 3 11.68 -8.80 27.95
C GLY A 3 10.83 -9.59 26.98
N LYS A 4 9.64 -9.10 26.70
CA LYS A 4 8.82 -9.77 25.70
C LYS A 4 9.50 -9.65 24.33
N PRO A 5 9.42 -10.72 23.51
CA PRO A 5 9.99 -10.64 22.17
C PRO A 5 9.47 -9.46 21.36
N ILE A 6 8.20 -9.09 21.55
CA ILE A 6 7.63 -7.97 20.80
C ILE A 6 8.32 -6.65 21.15
N ASP A 7 8.72 -6.49 22.41
CA ASP A 7 9.43 -5.28 22.80
C ASP A 7 10.80 -5.21 22.13
N ALA A 8 11.47 -6.36 22.03
CA ALA A 8 12.78 -6.41 21.40
C ALA A 8 12.68 -6.14 19.91
N LEU A 9 11.55 -6.49 19.30
CA LEU A 9 11.35 -6.31 17.87
C LEU A 9 10.83 -4.94 17.50
N ALA A 10 10.42 -4.14 18.48
CA ALA A 10 9.77 -2.86 18.20
C ALA A 10 10.66 -1.87 17.45
N GLY A 11 11.97 -2.05 17.53
CA GLY A 11 12.89 -1.17 16.81
C GLY A 11 13.26 -1.65 15.42
N VAL A 12 12.78 -2.81 15.00
CA VAL A 12 13.09 -3.35 13.68
C VAL A 12 12.25 -2.62 12.65
N GLU A 13 12.90 -2.15 11.59
CA GLU A 13 12.20 -1.45 10.52
C GLU A 13 11.71 -2.43 9.47
N MET A 14 10.52 -2.16 8.97
CA MET A 14 9.92 -2.98 7.94
C MET A 14 9.52 -2.10 6.78
N GLU A 15 9.56 -2.63 5.58
CA GLU A 15 9.13 -1.90 4.41
C GLU A 15 7.60 -1.94 4.31
N VAL A 16 7.02 -0.77 4.10
CA VAL A 16 5.58 -0.61 3.96
C VAL A 16 5.27 -0.17 2.53
N THR A 17 4.28 -0.78 1.91
CA THR A 17 3.84 -0.38 0.58
C THR A 17 2.40 0.09 0.62
N ILE A 18 2.11 1.08 -0.20
CA ILE A 18 0.75 1.61 -0.36
C ILE A 18 0.31 1.29 -1.79
N GLU A 19 -0.76 0.54 -1.93
CA GLU A 19 -1.28 0.18 -3.25
C GLU A 19 -2.39 1.12 -3.67
N VAL A 20 -2.25 1.68 -4.86
CA VAL A 20 -3.29 2.51 -5.44
C VAL A 20 -4.37 1.67 -6.10
N GLY A 21 -3.98 0.52 -6.65
CA GLY A 21 -4.92 -0.37 -7.31
C GLY A 21 -4.19 -1.47 -8.03
N ARG A 22 -4.96 -2.36 -8.64
CA ARG A 22 -4.43 -3.52 -9.37
C ARG A 22 -5.17 -3.67 -10.68
N THR A 23 -4.54 -4.39 -11.58
CA THR A 23 -5.20 -4.77 -12.83
C THR A 23 -4.54 -6.01 -13.38
N ARG A 24 -5.18 -6.60 -14.37
CA ARG A 24 -4.65 -7.79 -15.05
C ARG A 24 -4.58 -7.51 -16.52
N LEU A 25 -3.45 -7.84 -17.13
CA LEU A 25 -3.23 -7.66 -18.55
C LEU A 25 -2.62 -8.92 -19.13
N PRO A 26 -3.00 -9.27 -20.37
CA PRO A 26 -2.31 -10.37 -21.06
C PRO A 26 -0.84 -10.05 -21.25
N VAL A 27 -0.02 -11.10 -21.24
CA VAL A 27 1.42 -10.91 -21.40
C VAL A 27 1.73 -10.17 -22.70
N GLY A 28 0.99 -10.45 -23.76
CA GLY A 28 1.21 -9.77 -25.03
C GLY A 28 1.08 -8.27 -24.95
N GLU A 29 0.12 -7.79 -24.14
CA GLU A 29 -0.04 -6.35 -23.95
C GLU A 29 1.07 -5.78 -23.10
N LEU A 30 1.52 -6.54 -22.10
CA LEU A 30 2.62 -6.08 -21.24
C LEU A 30 3.89 -5.87 -22.04
N LEU A 31 4.14 -6.72 -23.02
CA LEU A 31 5.34 -6.62 -23.84
C LEU A 31 5.29 -5.46 -24.84
N GLN A 32 4.13 -4.85 -25.00
CA GLN A 32 3.94 -3.76 -25.97
C GLN A 32 3.65 -2.42 -25.31
N LEU A 33 3.92 -2.31 -24.01
CA LEU A 33 3.68 -1.06 -23.32
C LEU A 33 4.56 0.05 -23.87
N GLN A 34 3.98 1.23 -24.03
CA GLN A 34 4.68 2.39 -24.58
C GLN A 34 4.38 3.63 -23.73
N PRO A 35 5.29 4.60 -23.76
CA PRO A 35 5.03 5.87 -23.06
C PRO A 35 3.72 6.51 -23.54
N GLY A 36 2.95 7.04 -22.61
CA GLY A 36 1.67 7.67 -22.91
C GLY A 36 0.49 6.75 -22.86
N GLN A 37 0.72 5.46 -22.76
CA GLN A 37 -0.34 4.49 -22.67
C GLN A 37 -0.97 4.51 -21.28
N VAL A 38 -2.30 4.33 -21.22
CA VAL A 38 -3.03 4.37 -19.95
C VAL A 38 -3.45 2.97 -19.56
N VAL A 39 -3.22 2.62 -18.31
CA VAL A 39 -3.66 1.35 -17.74
C VAL A 39 -4.68 1.67 -16.66
N GLU A 40 -5.89 1.12 -16.81
CA GLU A 40 -6.93 1.30 -15.80
C GLU A 40 -6.71 0.38 -14.63
N LEU A 41 -6.97 0.91 -13.45
CA LEU A 41 -6.86 0.14 -12.22
C LEU A 41 -8.25 -0.18 -11.68
N ASP A 42 -8.32 -1.14 -10.77
CA ASP A 42 -9.57 -1.65 -10.24
C ASP A 42 -10.11 -0.83 -9.08
N ARG A 43 -9.64 0.39 -8.91
CA ARG A 43 -10.05 1.22 -7.76
C ARG A 43 -10.59 2.55 -8.24
N GLU A 44 -11.72 2.95 -7.66
CA GLU A 44 -12.33 4.22 -7.98
C GLU A 44 -11.58 5.38 -7.32
N VAL A 45 -11.64 6.53 -7.97
CA VAL A 45 -11.07 7.75 -7.40
C VAL A 45 -11.77 8.04 -6.07
N GLY A 46 -10.98 8.29 -5.03
CA GLY A 46 -11.51 8.59 -3.71
C GLY A 46 -11.73 7.38 -2.82
N ALA A 47 -11.61 6.18 -3.37
CA ALA A 47 -11.71 4.98 -2.54
C ALA A 47 -10.48 4.86 -1.64
N PRO A 48 -10.64 4.28 -0.45
CA PRO A 48 -9.48 4.07 0.44
C PRO A 48 -8.43 3.21 -0.23
N LEU A 49 -7.17 3.55 0.03
CA LEU A 49 -6.02 2.79 -0.45
C LEU A 49 -5.57 1.81 0.61
N ASP A 50 -4.85 0.79 0.17
CA ASP A 50 -4.40 -0.28 1.04
C ASP A 50 -2.92 -0.14 1.40
N MET A 51 -2.62 -0.38 2.68
CA MET A 51 -1.25 -0.41 3.18
C MET A 51 -0.88 -1.85 3.51
N PHE A 52 0.26 -2.31 2.99
CA PHE A 52 0.71 -3.68 3.16
C PHE A 52 2.08 -3.74 3.82
N ILE A 53 2.30 -4.79 4.59
CA ILE A 53 3.62 -5.20 5.06
C ILE A 53 3.81 -6.64 4.62
N ASN A 54 4.86 -6.91 3.84
CA ASN A 54 5.17 -8.26 3.36
C ASN A 54 3.95 -8.94 2.75
N GLY A 55 3.17 -8.19 1.96
CA GLY A 55 2.01 -8.76 1.29
C GLY A 55 0.78 -8.92 2.16
N THR A 56 0.85 -8.54 3.43
CA THR A 56 -0.29 -8.64 4.34
C THR A 56 -0.92 -7.27 4.52
N LEU A 57 -2.22 -7.20 4.30
CA LEU A 57 -2.96 -5.95 4.47
C LEU A 57 -2.97 -5.55 5.94
N LEU A 58 -2.51 -4.33 6.23
CA LEU A 58 -2.41 -3.83 7.59
C LEU A 58 -3.41 -2.72 7.88
N ALA A 59 -3.62 -1.84 6.93
CA ALA A 59 -4.43 -0.66 7.18
C ALA A 59 -4.99 -0.13 5.87
N ARG A 60 -5.94 0.78 5.98
CA ARG A 60 -6.48 1.53 4.85
C ARG A 60 -6.44 3.01 5.15
N GLY A 61 -6.39 3.81 4.12
CA GLY A 61 -6.31 5.23 4.31
C GLY A 61 -6.32 6.01 3.01
N GLU A 62 -5.82 7.22 3.06
CA GLU A 62 -5.84 8.11 1.92
C GLU A 62 -4.50 8.81 1.76
N ILE A 63 -4.21 9.18 0.53
CA ILE A 63 -2.99 9.92 0.22
C ILE A 63 -3.19 11.38 0.64
N VAL A 64 -2.17 11.92 1.29
CA VAL A 64 -2.12 13.33 1.63
C VAL A 64 -0.79 13.89 1.14
N ILE A 65 -0.65 15.20 1.16
CA ILE A 65 0.58 15.85 0.75
C ILE A 65 1.18 16.57 1.95
N ILE A 66 2.45 16.28 2.21
CA ILE A 66 3.18 16.89 3.32
C ILE A 66 4.50 17.42 2.77
N ASP A 67 4.64 18.75 2.75
CA ASP A 67 5.90 19.39 2.31
C ASP A 67 6.41 18.82 0.98
N ASP A 68 5.55 18.77 -0.01
CA ASP A 68 5.89 18.30 -1.36
C ASP A 68 6.14 16.81 -1.45
N GLN A 69 5.82 16.06 -0.41
CA GLN A 69 5.92 14.61 -0.43
C GLN A 69 4.56 13.99 -0.21
N PHE A 70 4.38 12.79 -0.74
CA PHE A 70 3.17 12.06 -0.43
C PHE A 70 3.24 11.49 0.97
N GLY A 71 2.13 11.59 1.69
CA GLY A 71 1.95 10.91 2.95
C GLY A 71 0.72 10.04 2.89
N PHE A 72 0.50 9.25 3.92
CA PHE A 72 -0.64 8.37 3.98
C PHE A 72 -1.34 8.57 5.32
N ARG A 73 -2.61 8.93 5.26
CA ARG A 73 -3.42 9.09 6.48
C ARG A 73 -4.19 7.82 6.73
N VAL A 74 -3.91 7.15 7.82
CA VAL A 74 -4.60 5.92 8.18
C VAL A 74 -6.02 6.25 8.61
N THR A 75 -7.01 5.61 7.97
CA THR A 75 -8.41 5.77 8.34
C THR A 75 -8.96 4.55 9.05
N SER A 76 -8.36 3.38 8.85
CA SER A 76 -8.76 2.19 9.58
C SER A 76 -7.59 1.23 9.64
N VAL A 77 -7.55 0.42 10.68
CA VAL A 77 -6.53 -0.62 10.85
C VAL A 77 -7.20 -1.97 10.82
N VAL A 78 -6.61 -2.90 10.07
CA VAL A 78 -7.17 -4.24 9.97
C VAL A 78 -6.88 -4.99 11.25
N SER A 79 -7.95 -5.51 11.86
CA SER A 79 -7.79 -6.29 13.08
C SER A 79 -7.26 -7.68 12.73
N SER A 80 -6.36 -8.18 13.56
CA SER A 80 -5.77 -9.48 13.33
C SER A 80 -6.33 -10.56 14.23
N ASP A 81 -7.41 -10.32 14.88
CA ASP A 81 -8.00 -11.30 15.80
C ASP A 81 -8.39 -12.61 15.15
#